data_4d43df82da7f622deb11e93cf9420eb2
#
_entry.id   4d43df82da7f622deb11e93cf9420eb2
#
_cell.length_a   1.000
_cell.length_b   1.000
_cell.length_c   1.000
_cell.angle_alpha   90.00
_cell.angle_beta   90.00
_cell.angle_gamma   90.00
#
_symmetry.space_group_name_H-M   'P 1'
#
loop_
_entity.id
_entity.type
_entity.pdbx_description
1 polymer ?
#
loop_
_entity_poly.entity_id
_entity_poly.type
_entity_poly.pdbx_seq_one_letter_code
_entity_poly.pdbx_strand_id
1 'polypeptide(L)'
;KSEQSLSELGAEIETLNSTMTKAETAKILAMRCLAREKSRFYELFSHGLINESAYRELEHTIAVQFDEVRHRGLMPTVKTEKSIGKAVFEVITNMFEVAGARALAERLSTSSIIRDYDVAWGRYRAANSVLRGLDTIAKEGNVDTATTAKIREVYEEILTAAKSQIDEVAEQYPEFVETIQEQLGQRLLLVAEHESVAQAAEMGMISEGIAHTILKNQASRIRQLNQENMSAC
;
A
#
# COMPACT_ATOMS: atom_id res chain seq x y z
N LYS A 1 6.60 39.55 -23.32
CA LYS A 1 6.72 39.57 -21.83
C LYS A 1 6.55 38.17 -21.22
N SER A 2 5.59 37.34 -21.67
CA SER A 2 5.37 35.98 -21.10
C SER A 2 6.46 34.98 -21.48
N GLU A 3 7.00 35.05 -22.69
CA GLU A 3 8.09 34.15 -23.14
C GLU A 3 9.42 34.44 -22.45
N GLN A 4 9.72 35.72 -22.18
CA GLN A 4 10.91 36.13 -21.40
C GLN A 4 10.80 35.61 -19.94
N SER A 5 9.64 35.76 -19.32
CA SER A 5 9.41 35.23 -17.95
C SER A 5 9.50 33.72 -17.87
N LEU A 6 9.08 32.99 -18.91
CA LEU A 6 9.21 31.51 -18.97
C LEU A 6 10.67 31.08 -19.16
N SER A 7 11.45 31.83 -19.95
CA SER A 7 12.89 31.57 -20.14
C SER A 7 13.69 31.90 -18.86
N GLU A 8 13.36 32.98 -18.15
CA GLU A 8 13.98 33.34 -16.88
C GLU A 8 13.67 32.30 -15.78
N LEU A 9 12.40 31.86 -15.66
CA LEU A 9 12.00 30.78 -14.77
C LEU A 9 12.69 29.44 -15.12
N GLY A 10 12.85 29.13 -16.37
CA GLY A 10 13.59 27.95 -16.84
C GLY A 10 15.06 27.99 -16.42
N ALA A 11 15.73 29.13 -16.59
CA ALA A 11 17.12 29.33 -16.18
C ALA A 11 17.30 29.31 -14.65
N GLU A 12 16.32 29.82 -13.92
CA GLU A 12 16.32 29.81 -12.45
C GLU A 12 16.12 28.38 -11.90
N ILE A 13 15.24 27.58 -12.51
CA ILE A 13 15.05 26.15 -12.19
C ILE A 13 16.32 25.34 -12.51
N GLU A 14 16.98 25.62 -13.62
CA GLU A 14 18.22 24.95 -14.03
C GLU A 14 19.38 25.26 -13.08
N THR A 15 19.51 26.51 -12.61
CA THR A 15 20.48 26.92 -11.59
C THR A 15 20.19 26.30 -10.22
N LEU A 16 18.95 26.25 -9.80
CA LEU A 16 18.54 25.56 -8.56
C LEU A 16 18.83 24.03 -8.62
N ASN A 17 18.53 23.40 -9.72
CA ASN A 17 18.83 21.96 -9.93
C ASN A 17 20.34 21.68 -9.98
N SER A 18 21.16 22.58 -10.51
CA SER A 18 22.61 22.39 -10.58
C SER A 18 23.32 22.57 -9.23
N THR A 19 22.68 23.24 -8.27
CA THR A 19 23.23 23.48 -6.91
C THR A 19 22.85 22.36 -5.92
N MET A 20 21.89 21.50 -6.25
CA MET A 20 21.50 20.39 -5.37
C MET A 20 22.57 19.29 -5.34
N THR A 21 22.94 18.90 -4.12
CA THR A 21 23.86 17.77 -3.93
C THR A 21 23.20 16.44 -4.31
N LYS A 22 24.01 15.45 -4.71
CA LYS A 22 23.49 14.08 -4.98
C LYS A 22 22.71 13.49 -3.80
N ALA A 23 23.08 13.87 -2.58
CA ALA A 23 22.38 13.42 -1.37
C ALA A 23 20.98 14.04 -1.26
N GLU A 24 20.82 15.32 -1.65
CA GLU A 24 19.52 15.99 -1.64
C GLU A 24 18.60 15.45 -2.73
N THR A 25 19.10 15.19 -3.95
CA THR A 25 18.31 14.58 -5.01
C THR A 25 17.86 13.16 -4.64
N ALA A 26 18.74 12.35 -4.02
CA ALA A 26 18.40 11.02 -3.51
C ALA A 26 17.31 11.08 -2.44
N LYS A 27 17.41 12.02 -1.50
CA LYS A 27 16.42 12.26 -0.45
C LYS A 27 15.07 12.63 -1.03
N ILE A 28 15.04 13.55 -2.01
CA ILE A 28 13.78 13.95 -2.68
C ILE A 28 13.15 12.75 -3.40
N LEU A 29 13.94 11.96 -4.13
CA LEU A 29 13.43 10.77 -4.81
C LEU A 29 12.84 9.78 -3.80
N ALA A 30 13.54 9.48 -2.71
CA ALA A 30 13.06 8.62 -1.65
C ALA A 30 11.73 9.12 -1.05
N MET A 31 11.62 10.42 -0.77
CA MET A 31 10.39 11.02 -0.24
C MET A 31 9.22 10.94 -1.24
N ARG A 32 9.47 11.10 -2.54
CA ARG A 32 8.44 10.94 -3.58
C ARG A 32 7.99 9.49 -3.69
N CYS A 33 8.90 8.53 -3.58
CA CYS A 33 8.57 7.11 -3.55
C CYS A 33 7.69 6.77 -2.34
N LEU A 34 8.06 7.24 -1.13
CA LEU A 34 7.27 7.06 0.09
C LEU A 34 5.88 7.74 -0.02
N ALA A 35 5.80 8.92 -0.64
CA ALA A 35 4.52 9.60 -0.87
C ALA A 35 3.60 8.76 -1.79
N ARG A 36 4.15 8.15 -2.85
CA ARG A 36 3.42 7.26 -3.74
C ARG A 36 2.96 5.99 -3.01
N GLU A 37 3.82 5.43 -2.17
CA GLU A 37 3.52 4.27 -1.33
C GLU A 37 2.36 4.59 -0.36
N LYS A 38 2.44 5.73 0.33
CA LYS A 38 1.36 6.22 1.22
C LYS A 38 0.04 6.40 0.48
N SER A 39 0.08 7.02 -0.70
CA SER A 39 -1.11 7.19 -1.53
C SER A 39 -1.73 5.84 -1.91
N ARG A 40 -0.89 4.84 -2.22
CA ARG A 40 -1.36 3.50 -2.56
C ARG A 40 -1.99 2.79 -1.37
N PHE A 41 -1.44 2.92 -0.16
CA PHE A 41 -2.06 2.37 1.05
C PHE A 41 -3.45 2.97 1.30
N TYR A 42 -3.58 4.29 1.17
CA TYR A 42 -4.87 4.96 1.31
C TYR A 42 -5.88 4.48 0.25
N GLU A 43 -5.46 4.33 -0.99
CA GLU A 43 -6.29 3.83 -2.09
C GLU A 43 -6.78 2.39 -1.81
N LEU A 44 -5.88 1.49 -1.38
CA LEU A 44 -6.23 0.13 -1.01
C LEU A 44 -7.24 0.09 0.14
N PHE A 45 -7.06 0.93 1.16
CA PHE A 45 -7.97 1.04 2.28
C PHE A 45 -9.32 1.64 1.88
N SER A 46 -9.34 2.74 1.11
CA SER A 46 -10.57 3.40 0.69
C SER A 46 -11.45 2.51 -0.19
N HIS A 47 -10.85 1.60 -0.94
CA HIS A 47 -11.55 0.59 -1.74
C HIS A 47 -11.87 -0.69 -0.94
N GLY A 48 -11.56 -0.74 0.37
CA GLY A 48 -11.82 -1.90 1.22
C GLY A 48 -10.98 -3.13 0.87
N LEU A 49 -9.84 -2.95 0.19
CA LEU A 49 -8.93 -4.02 -0.22
C LEU A 49 -7.98 -4.45 0.89
N ILE A 50 -7.78 -3.62 1.90
CA ILE A 50 -7.11 -3.92 3.16
C ILE A 50 -7.97 -3.43 4.31
N ASN A 51 -7.87 -4.08 5.46
CA ASN A 51 -8.62 -3.70 6.66
C ASN A 51 -7.99 -2.49 7.37
N GLU A 52 -8.75 -1.88 8.29
CA GLU A 52 -8.33 -0.68 9.02
C GLU A 52 -7.08 -0.91 9.87
N SER A 53 -6.95 -2.07 10.52
CA SER A 53 -5.80 -2.38 11.37
C SER A 53 -4.51 -2.49 10.56
N ALA A 54 -4.56 -3.13 9.38
CA ALA A 54 -3.45 -3.18 8.44
C ALA A 54 -3.10 -1.79 7.88
N TYR A 55 -4.10 -1.00 7.52
CA TYR A 55 -3.87 0.37 7.04
C TYR A 55 -3.16 1.23 8.08
N ARG A 56 -3.59 1.19 9.36
CA ARG A 56 -2.95 1.94 10.46
C ARG A 56 -1.50 1.51 10.68
N GLU A 57 -1.20 0.22 10.59
CA GLU A 57 0.16 -0.30 10.70
C GLU A 57 1.05 0.18 9.54
N LEU A 58 0.54 0.09 8.30
CA LEU A 58 1.22 0.57 7.11
C LEU A 58 1.45 2.10 7.16
N GLU A 59 0.44 2.86 7.59
CA GLU A 59 0.55 4.32 7.76
C GLU A 59 1.59 4.70 8.81
N HIS A 60 1.60 4.00 9.94
CA HIS A 60 2.62 4.22 10.98
C HIS A 60 4.03 3.93 10.45
N THR A 61 4.22 2.80 9.77
CA THR A 61 5.50 2.41 9.19
C THR A 61 6.01 3.46 8.20
N ILE A 62 5.13 3.95 7.32
CA ILE A 62 5.50 4.97 6.33
C ILE A 62 5.82 6.31 7.00
N ALA A 63 5.12 6.70 8.06
CA ALA A 63 5.40 7.92 8.81
C ALA A 63 6.80 7.88 9.44
N VAL A 64 7.19 6.75 10.05
CA VAL A 64 8.53 6.55 10.60
C VAL A 64 9.60 6.64 9.49
N GLN A 65 9.37 6.02 8.34
CA GLN A 65 10.30 6.09 7.22
C GLN A 65 10.44 7.52 6.66
N PHE A 66 9.36 8.29 6.59
CA PHE A 66 9.42 9.70 6.21
C PHE A 66 10.32 10.50 7.17
N ASP A 67 10.20 10.28 8.48
CA ASP A 67 11.03 10.95 9.47
C ASP A 67 12.51 10.53 9.37
N GLU A 68 12.79 9.25 9.14
CA GLU A 68 14.15 8.74 8.93
C GLU A 68 14.81 9.36 7.69
N VAL A 69 14.09 9.39 6.56
CA VAL A 69 14.59 10.02 5.32
C VAL A 69 14.76 11.52 5.51
N ARG A 70 13.79 12.19 6.16
CA ARG A 70 13.78 13.64 6.35
C ARG A 70 14.92 14.13 7.25
N HIS A 71 15.16 13.45 8.36
CA HIS A 71 16.07 13.91 9.41
C HIS A 71 17.46 13.27 9.33
N ARG A 72 17.56 12.03 8.86
CA ARG A 72 18.81 11.26 8.84
C ARG A 72 19.36 11.04 7.43
N GLY A 73 18.60 11.33 6.40
CA GLY A 73 18.96 11.05 5.00
C GLY A 73 19.10 9.56 4.71
N LEU A 74 18.54 8.71 5.59
CA LEU A 74 18.57 7.25 5.42
C LEU A 74 17.60 6.86 4.30
N MET A 75 18.01 5.91 3.45
CA MET A 75 17.12 5.29 2.47
C MET A 75 16.01 4.53 3.19
N PRO A 76 14.81 4.39 2.57
CA PRO A 76 13.81 3.47 3.06
C PRO A 76 14.44 2.10 3.30
N THR A 77 14.14 1.48 4.42
CA THR A 77 14.71 0.16 4.77
C THR A 77 13.61 -0.86 4.88
N VAL A 78 13.92 -2.10 4.51
CA VAL A 78 13.07 -3.25 4.79
C VAL A 78 13.13 -3.53 6.29
N LYS A 79 12.37 -2.78 7.10
CA LYS A 79 12.12 -3.21 8.47
C LYS A 79 11.07 -4.30 8.41
N THR A 80 11.51 -5.52 8.23
CA THR A 80 10.71 -6.70 8.55
C THR A 80 10.63 -6.76 10.05
N GLU A 81 9.68 -6.05 10.65
CA GLU A 81 9.31 -6.36 12.02
C GLU A 81 8.83 -7.80 11.99
N LYS A 82 9.65 -8.70 12.57
CA LYS A 82 9.24 -10.08 12.80
C LYS A 82 7.88 -9.98 13.47
N SER A 83 6.87 -10.55 12.83
CA SER A 83 5.50 -10.54 13.32
C SER A 83 5.49 -10.73 14.84
N ILE A 84 5.20 -9.65 15.56
CA ILE A 84 5.04 -9.66 17.03
C ILE A 84 3.89 -10.64 17.35
N GLY A 85 3.01 -10.90 16.39
CA GLY A 85 1.93 -11.86 16.48
C GLY A 85 2.41 -13.29 16.81
N LYS A 86 3.54 -13.78 16.26
CA LYS A 86 4.05 -15.12 16.60
C LYS A 86 4.50 -15.22 18.07
N ALA A 87 5.25 -14.24 18.56
CA ALA A 87 5.72 -14.26 19.95
C ALA A 87 4.58 -14.05 20.96
N VAL A 88 3.62 -13.19 20.64
CA VAL A 88 2.43 -12.95 21.47
C VAL A 88 1.48 -14.15 21.42
N PHE A 89 1.32 -14.81 20.27
CA PHE A 89 0.50 -15.99 20.11
C PHE A 89 1.05 -17.21 20.87
N GLU A 90 2.37 -17.46 20.82
CA GLU A 90 3.00 -18.52 21.63
C GLU A 90 2.85 -18.27 23.15
N VAL A 91 2.93 -17.01 23.58
CA VAL A 91 2.71 -16.66 25.00
C VAL A 91 1.23 -16.80 25.38
N ILE A 92 0.30 -16.42 24.52
CA ILE A 92 -1.14 -16.50 24.77
C ILE A 92 -1.63 -17.95 24.73
N THR A 93 -1.19 -18.77 23.78
CA THR A 93 -1.57 -20.20 23.73
C THR A 93 -1.05 -20.99 24.92
N ASN A 94 0.12 -20.65 25.44
CA ASN A 94 0.65 -21.29 26.64
C ASN A 94 -0.02 -20.83 27.96
N MET A 95 -0.71 -19.69 27.95
CA MET A 95 -1.43 -19.17 29.14
C MET A 95 -2.91 -19.61 29.25
N PHE A 96 -3.52 -20.11 28.17
CA PHE A 96 -4.97 -20.34 28.12
C PHE A 96 -5.36 -21.80 27.88
N GLU A 97 -5.00 -22.70 28.80
CA GLU A 97 -5.59 -24.05 28.88
C GLU A 97 -7.02 -24.07 29.50
N VAL A 98 -7.69 -22.93 29.63
CA VAL A 98 -9.02 -22.83 30.24
C VAL A 98 -10.10 -22.78 29.16
N ALA A 99 -11.05 -23.71 29.22
CA ALA A 99 -12.06 -24.04 28.20
C ALA A 99 -12.97 -22.90 27.68
N GLY A 100 -12.94 -21.70 28.26
CA GLY A 100 -13.69 -20.53 27.78
C GLY A 100 -12.86 -19.56 26.92
N ALA A 101 -11.54 -19.67 26.96
CA ALA A 101 -10.62 -18.77 26.28
C ALA A 101 -10.25 -19.24 24.85
N ARG A 102 -10.57 -20.50 24.52
CA ARG A 102 -10.20 -21.11 23.24
C ARG A 102 -10.88 -20.42 22.04
N ALA A 103 -12.18 -20.17 22.14
CA ALA A 103 -12.93 -19.45 21.11
C ALA A 103 -12.47 -17.96 20.95
N LEU A 104 -12.05 -17.32 22.06
CA LEU A 104 -11.49 -15.97 22.02
C LEU A 104 -10.08 -15.97 21.43
N ALA A 105 -9.26 -16.96 21.78
CA ALA A 105 -7.92 -17.14 21.22
C ALA A 105 -7.97 -17.46 19.70
N GLU A 106 -8.92 -18.29 19.27
CA GLU A 106 -9.14 -18.56 17.83
C GLU A 106 -9.56 -17.30 17.06
N ARG A 107 -10.46 -16.49 17.62
CA ARG A 107 -10.86 -15.20 17.00
C ARG A 107 -9.72 -14.21 16.94
N LEU A 108 -8.93 -14.07 17.99
CA LEU A 108 -7.78 -13.16 18.03
C LEU A 108 -6.67 -13.63 17.06
N SER A 109 -6.45 -14.94 16.92
CA SER A 109 -5.50 -15.49 15.97
C SER A 109 -5.94 -15.25 14.53
N THR A 110 -7.21 -15.46 14.22
CA THR A 110 -7.76 -15.23 12.89
C THR A 110 -7.64 -13.77 12.49
N SER A 111 -8.01 -12.83 13.38
CA SER A 111 -7.89 -11.39 13.08
C SER A 111 -6.44 -10.94 12.90
N SER A 112 -5.47 -11.55 13.59
CA SER A 112 -4.06 -11.22 13.42
C SER A 112 -3.52 -11.77 12.09
N ILE A 113 -3.93 -12.97 11.68
CA ILE A 113 -3.56 -13.56 10.38
C ILE A 113 -4.09 -12.71 9.23
N ILE A 114 -5.36 -12.27 9.31
CA ILE A 114 -5.96 -11.37 8.30
C ILE A 114 -5.16 -10.07 8.21
N ARG A 115 -4.85 -9.46 9.34
CA ARG A 115 -4.08 -8.23 9.38
C ARG A 115 -2.69 -8.43 8.77
N ASP A 116 -1.96 -9.48 9.16
CA ASP A 116 -0.60 -9.75 8.70
C ASP A 116 -0.58 -10.03 7.19
N TYR A 117 -1.59 -10.74 6.68
CA TYR A 117 -1.79 -10.94 5.24
C TYR A 117 -2.07 -9.62 4.51
N ASP A 118 -3.00 -8.80 5.02
CA ASP A 118 -3.36 -7.50 4.43
C ASP A 118 -2.17 -6.53 4.45
N VAL A 119 -1.35 -6.53 5.51
CA VAL A 119 -0.12 -5.74 5.60
C VAL A 119 0.89 -6.19 4.53
N ALA A 120 1.16 -7.48 4.43
CA ALA A 120 2.08 -8.02 3.42
C ALA A 120 1.58 -7.72 1.99
N TRP A 121 0.29 -7.95 1.75
CA TRP A 121 -0.32 -7.67 0.45
C TRP A 121 -0.31 -6.17 0.11
N GLY A 122 -0.61 -5.31 1.07
CA GLY A 122 -0.53 -3.86 0.93
C GLY A 122 0.88 -3.40 0.56
N ARG A 123 1.92 -3.90 1.27
CA ARG A 123 3.33 -3.63 0.96
C ARG A 123 3.71 -4.10 -0.44
N TYR A 124 3.31 -5.31 -0.82
CA TYR A 124 3.54 -5.85 -2.16
C TYR A 124 2.96 -4.94 -3.25
N ARG A 125 1.70 -4.54 -3.10
CA ARG A 125 0.99 -3.67 -4.07
C ARG A 125 1.61 -2.28 -4.15
N ALA A 126 2.00 -1.70 -3.03
CA ALA A 126 2.61 -0.38 -2.97
C ALA A 126 4.03 -0.39 -3.57
N ALA A 127 4.88 -1.34 -3.19
CA ALA A 127 6.22 -1.49 -3.76
C ALA A 127 6.17 -1.67 -5.29
N ASN A 128 5.28 -2.51 -5.79
CA ASN A 128 5.08 -2.69 -7.23
C ASN A 128 4.61 -1.38 -7.92
N SER A 129 3.74 -0.60 -7.27
CA SER A 129 3.32 0.72 -7.79
C SER A 129 4.49 1.71 -7.87
N VAL A 130 5.37 1.72 -6.86
CA VAL A 130 6.57 2.56 -6.85
C VAL A 130 7.52 2.13 -7.97
N LEU A 131 7.83 0.83 -8.09
CA LEU A 131 8.74 0.31 -9.11
C LEU A 131 8.27 0.65 -10.53
N ARG A 132 6.97 0.55 -10.81
CA ARG A 132 6.39 0.92 -12.12
C ARG A 132 6.52 2.40 -12.44
N GLY A 133 6.51 3.28 -11.43
CA GLY A 133 6.59 4.73 -11.62
C GLY A 133 7.97 5.32 -11.37
N LEU A 134 8.94 4.53 -10.92
CA LEU A 134 10.22 5.00 -10.44
C LEU A 134 11.01 5.79 -11.50
N ASP A 135 11.07 5.28 -12.72
CA ASP A 135 11.82 5.94 -13.79
C ASP A 135 11.22 7.31 -14.17
N THR A 136 9.89 7.41 -14.16
CA THR A 136 9.18 8.68 -14.38
C THR A 136 9.48 9.67 -13.27
N ILE A 137 9.36 9.24 -12.01
CA ILE A 137 9.63 10.09 -10.83
C ILE A 137 11.09 10.56 -10.81
N ALA A 138 12.03 9.66 -11.15
CA ALA A 138 13.46 9.96 -11.19
C ALA A 138 13.78 10.97 -12.31
N LYS A 139 13.19 10.79 -13.50
CA LYS A 139 13.35 11.68 -14.64
C LYS A 139 12.81 13.09 -14.34
N GLU A 140 11.63 13.19 -13.75
CA GLU A 140 11.05 14.47 -13.32
C GLU A 140 11.89 15.17 -12.25
N GLY A 141 12.56 14.41 -11.39
CA GLY A 141 13.46 14.93 -10.34
C GLY A 141 14.89 15.15 -10.80
N ASN A 142 15.22 14.92 -12.07
CA ASN A 142 16.58 14.97 -12.62
C ASN A 142 17.59 14.17 -11.78
N VAL A 143 17.19 12.98 -11.32
CA VAL A 143 17.99 12.11 -10.47
C VAL A 143 18.86 11.21 -11.34
N ASP A 144 20.12 11.03 -10.92
CA ASP A 144 21.07 10.17 -11.63
C ASP A 144 20.67 8.69 -11.60
N THR A 145 21.13 7.94 -12.60
CA THR A 145 20.80 6.51 -12.77
C THR A 145 21.32 5.63 -11.63
N ALA A 146 22.45 5.97 -11.01
CA ALA A 146 23.02 5.20 -9.92
C ALA A 146 22.18 5.34 -8.65
N THR A 147 21.69 6.53 -8.36
CA THR A 147 20.75 6.78 -7.25
C THR A 147 19.42 6.09 -7.49
N THR A 148 18.89 6.18 -8.70
CA THR A 148 17.65 5.49 -9.09
C THR A 148 17.78 3.98 -8.95
N ALA A 149 18.92 3.39 -9.36
CA ALA A 149 19.18 1.96 -9.22
C ALA A 149 19.20 1.51 -7.75
N LYS A 150 19.80 2.29 -6.84
CA LYS A 150 19.80 1.97 -5.40
C LYS A 150 18.39 1.96 -4.80
N ILE A 151 17.55 2.94 -5.17
CA ILE A 151 16.17 2.95 -4.70
C ILE A 151 15.37 1.79 -5.28
N ARG A 152 15.61 1.43 -6.54
CA ARG A 152 15.01 0.27 -7.18
C ARG A 152 15.34 -1.01 -6.41
N GLU A 153 16.61 -1.23 -6.07
CA GLU A 153 17.06 -2.37 -5.30
C GLU A 153 16.31 -2.49 -3.95
N VAL A 154 16.18 -1.37 -3.22
CA VAL A 154 15.42 -1.35 -1.95
C VAL A 154 13.96 -1.76 -2.16
N TYR A 155 13.29 -1.25 -3.20
CA TYR A 155 11.88 -1.59 -3.45
C TYR A 155 11.70 -3.01 -4.00
N GLU A 156 12.68 -3.56 -4.70
CA GLU A 156 12.71 -4.97 -5.10
C GLU A 156 12.88 -5.89 -3.88
N GLU A 157 13.70 -5.51 -2.91
CA GLU A 157 13.82 -6.21 -1.63
C GLU A 157 12.49 -6.16 -0.84
N ILE A 158 11.85 -4.98 -0.74
CA ILE A 158 10.53 -4.84 -0.10
C ILE A 158 9.49 -5.73 -0.78
N LEU A 159 9.46 -5.73 -2.11
CA LEU A 159 8.55 -6.56 -2.90
C LEU A 159 8.77 -8.05 -2.64
N THR A 160 10.02 -8.48 -2.63
CA THR A 160 10.40 -9.88 -2.40
C THR A 160 10.06 -10.32 -0.98
N ALA A 161 10.36 -9.49 0.02
CA ALA A 161 10.03 -9.76 1.41
C ALA A 161 8.52 -9.85 1.64
N ALA A 162 7.75 -8.91 1.06
CA ALA A 162 6.31 -8.91 1.16
C ALA A 162 5.69 -10.15 0.48
N LYS A 163 6.21 -10.55 -0.69
CA LYS A 163 5.79 -11.78 -1.36
C LYS A 163 6.07 -13.02 -0.51
N SER A 164 7.27 -13.12 0.07
CA SER A 164 7.62 -14.24 0.96
C SER A 164 6.69 -14.34 2.16
N GLN A 165 6.27 -13.20 2.74
CA GLN A 165 5.29 -13.19 3.85
C GLN A 165 3.92 -13.68 3.41
N ILE A 166 3.44 -13.29 2.21
CA ILE A 166 2.18 -13.79 1.65
C ILE A 166 2.25 -15.31 1.43
N ASP A 167 3.36 -15.79 0.85
CA ASP A 167 3.57 -17.21 0.58
C ASP A 167 3.65 -18.01 1.90
N GLU A 168 4.33 -17.49 2.94
CA GLU A 168 4.39 -18.12 4.27
C GLU A 168 3.00 -18.25 4.92
N VAL A 169 2.15 -17.23 4.82
CA VAL A 169 0.76 -17.31 5.32
C VAL A 169 -0.05 -18.34 4.52
N ALA A 170 0.15 -18.38 3.18
CA ALA A 170 -0.54 -19.33 2.33
C ALA A 170 -0.14 -20.79 2.60
N GLU A 171 1.13 -21.05 2.92
CA GLU A 171 1.59 -22.39 3.31
C GLU A 171 1.07 -22.83 4.67
N GLN A 172 1.00 -21.91 5.64
CA GLN A 172 0.53 -22.22 7.00
C GLN A 172 -0.99 -22.36 7.10
N TYR A 173 -1.74 -21.58 6.29
CA TYR A 173 -3.21 -21.50 6.38
C TYR A 173 -3.86 -21.51 4.99
N PRO A 174 -3.75 -22.61 4.21
CA PRO A 174 -4.17 -22.65 2.80
C PRO A 174 -5.66 -22.39 2.60
N GLU A 175 -6.53 -23.03 3.38
CA GLU A 175 -8.00 -22.86 3.27
C GLU A 175 -8.45 -21.43 3.60
N PHE A 176 -7.76 -20.80 4.56
CA PHE A 176 -8.02 -19.43 4.96
C PHE A 176 -7.60 -18.44 3.86
N VAL A 177 -6.40 -18.64 3.27
CA VAL A 177 -5.91 -17.77 2.20
C VAL A 177 -6.75 -17.93 0.93
N GLU A 178 -7.22 -19.14 0.60
CA GLU A 178 -8.14 -19.35 -0.51
C GLU A 178 -9.42 -18.51 -0.35
N THR A 179 -10.02 -18.53 0.84
CA THR A 179 -11.20 -17.71 1.17
C THR A 179 -10.90 -16.21 1.04
N ILE A 180 -9.76 -15.72 1.56
CA ILE A 180 -9.37 -14.32 1.46
C ILE A 180 -9.13 -13.93 0.00
N GLN A 181 -8.45 -14.77 -0.77
CA GLN A 181 -8.17 -14.49 -2.18
C GLN A 181 -9.45 -14.42 -3.01
N GLU A 182 -10.42 -15.29 -2.76
CA GLU A 182 -11.73 -15.21 -3.41
C GLU A 182 -12.43 -13.89 -3.08
N GLN A 183 -12.51 -13.52 -1.82
CA GLN A 183 -13.11 -12.25 -1.39
C GLN A 183 -12.37 -11.03 -1.93
N LEU A 184 -11.04 -11.07 -1.95
CA LEU A 184 -10.21 -10.03 -2.52
C LEU A 184 -10.45 -9.92 -4.03
N GLY A 185 -10.57 -11.04 -4.73
CA GLY A 185 -10.91 -11.10 -6.15
C GLY A 185 -12.26 -10.45 -6.44
N GLN A 186 -13.29 -10.76 -5.64
CA GLN A 186 -14.61 -10.14 -5.76
C GLN A 186 -14.57 -8.63 -5.53
N ARG A 187 -13.80 -8.15 -4.55
CA ARG A 187 -13.63 -6.71 -4.28
C ARG A 187 -12.88 -6.01 -5.42
N LEU A 188 -11.80 -6.61 -5.91
CA LEU A 188 -11.05 -6.07 -7.06
C LEU A 188 -11.93 -5.94 -8.31
N LEU A 189 -12.80 -6.92 -8.55
CA LEU A 189 -13.76 -6.86 -9.65
C LEU A 189 -14.73 -5.68 -9.47
N LEU A 190 -15.30 -5.50 -8.29
CA LEU A 190 -16.19 -4.38 -7.98
C LEU A 190 -15.51 -3.02 -8.11
N VAL A 191 -14.24 -2.91 -7.72
CA VAL A 191 -13.44 -1.68 -7.90
C VAL A 191 -13.21 -1.41 -9.39
N ALA A 192 -12.83 -2.43 -10.17
CA ALA A 192 -12.63 -2.28 -11.62
C ALA A 192 -13.93 -1.91 -12.35
N GLU A 193 -15.06 -2.51 -11.95
CA GLU A 193 -16.38 -2.13 -12.44
C GLU A 193 -16.71 -0.66 -12.11
N HIS A 194 -16.43 -0.23 -10.88
CA HIS A 194 -16.63 1.14 -10.43
C HIS A 194 -15.84 2.15 -11.27
N GLU A 195 -14.54 1.90 -11.44
CA GLU A 195 -13.65 2.74 -12.26
C GLU A 195 -14.15 2.78 -13.72
N SER A 196 -14.56 1.64 -14.28
CA SER A 196 -15.07 1.54 -15.64
C SER A 196 -16.36 2.34 -15.84
N VAL A 197 -17.29 2.28 -14.88
CA VAL A 197 -18.55 3.06 -14.92
C VAL A 197 -18.27 4.55 -14.78
N ALA A 198 -17.37 4.95 -13.88
CA ALA A 198 -16.98 6.35 -13.71
C ALA A 198 -16.36 6.91 -14.99
N GLN A 199 -15.45 6.16 -15.61
CA GLN A 199 -14.82 6.54 -16.87
C GLN A 199 -15.83 6.63 -18.02
N ALA A 200 -16.78 5.70 -18.11
CA ALA A 200 -17.83 5.73 -19.13
C ALA A 200 -18.75 6.95 -18.98
N ALA A 201 -19.01 7.38 -17.73
CA ALA A 201 -19.75 8.61 -17.45
C ALA A 201 -18.97 9.87 -17.87
N GLU A 202 -17.69 9.94 -17.53
CA GLU A 202 -16.81 11.05 -17.92
C GLU A 202 -16.68 11.20 -19.44
N MET A 203 -16.65 10.08 -20.17
CA MET A 203 -16.65 10.06 -21.63
C MET A 203 -18.04 10.34 -22.26
N GLY A 204 -19.09 10.51 -21.45
CA GLY A 204 -20.45 10.72 -21.93
C GLY A 204 -21.10 9.48 -22.57
N MET A 205 -20.54 8.28 -22.37
CA MET A 205 -21.10 7.03 -22.90
C MET A 205 -22.37 6.60 -22.16
N ILE A 206 -22.47 6.98 -20.90
CA ILE A 206 -23.65 6.76 -20.05
C ILE A 206 -24.05 8.08 -19.37
N SER A 207 -25.36 8.26 -19.10
CA SER A 207 -25.82 9.44 -18.39
C SER A 207 -25.41 9.42 -16.92
N GLU A 208 -25.16 10.59 -16.32
CA GLU A 208 -24.79 10.74 -14.91
C GLU A 208 -25.81 10.06 -13.96
N GLY A 209 -27.10 10.10 -14.26
CA GLY A 209 -28.14 9.44 -13.46
C GLY A 209 -28.01 7.91 -13.46
N ILE A 210 -27.70 7.32 -14.61
CA ILE A 210 -27.44 5.87 -14.73
C ILE A 210 -26.15 5.51 -13.99
N ALA A 211 -25.06 6.27 -14.21
CA ALA A 211 -23.80 6.08 -13.53
C ALA A 211 -23.98 6.13 -12.01
N HIS A 212 -24.63 7.18 -11.49
CA HIS A 212 -24.91 7.32 -10.07
C HIS A 212 -25.68 6.12 -9.47
N THR A 213 -26.66 5.60 -10.20
CA THR A 213 -27.44 4.44 -9.75
C THR A 213 -26.59 3.17 -9.66
N ILE A 214 -25.75 2.92 -10.68
CA ILE A 214 -24.84 1.77 -10.70
C ILE A 214 -23.81 1.89 -9.57
N LEU A 215 -23.15 3.04 -9.43
CA LEU A 215 -22.12 3.29 -8.42
C LEU A 215 -22.68 3.16 -7.00
N LYS A 216 -23.89 3.62 -6.75
CA LYS A 216 -24.57 3.45 -5.46
C LYS A 216 -24.85 1.98 -5.14
N ASN A 217 -25.28 1.19 -6.12
CA ASN A 217 -25.50 -0.25 -5.93
C ASN A 217 -24.19 -0.99 -5.65
N GLN A 218 -23.11 -0.66 -6.36
CA GLN A 218 -21.78 -1.22 -6.15
C GLN A 218 -21.23 -0.88 -4.76
N ALA A 219 -21.36 0.38 -4.31
CA ALA A 219 -20.96 0.79 -2.97
C ALA A 219 -21.72 0.02 -1.87
N SER A 220 -22.98 -0.33 -2.12
CA SER A 220 -23.76 -1.16 -1.19
C SER A 220 -23.25 -2.61 -1.16
N ARG A 221 -22.89 -3.19 -2.30
CA ARG A 221 -22.28 -4.55 -2.38
C ARG A 221 -20.93 -4.62 -1.70
N ILE A 222 -20.06 -3.61 -1.87
CA ILE A 222 -18.76 -3.53 -1.19
C ILE A 222 -18.96 -3.47 0.34
N ARG A 223 -19.93 -2.70 0.83
CA ARG A 223 -20.24 -2.65 2.27
C ARG A 223 -20.74 -4.00 2.79
N GLN A 224 -21.57 -4.70 2.04
CA GLN A 224 -22.07 -6.02 2.38
C GLN A 224 -20.94 -7.04 2.50
N LEU A 225 -20.04 -7.10 1.53
CA LEU A 225 -18.85 -7.96 1.58
C LEU A 225 -17.94 -7.64 2.77
N ASN A 226 -17.84 -6.37 3.17
CA ASN A 226 -17.07 -5.98 4.34
C ASN A 226 -17.74 -6.38 5.67
N GLN A 227 -19.09 -6.39 5.72
CA GLN A 227 -19.86 -6.83 6.90
C GLN A 227 -19.88 -8.35 7.08
N GLU A 228 -19.98 -9.09 6.00
CA GLU A 228 -19.92 -10.57 6.00
C GLU A 228 -18.58 -11.07 6.55
N ASN A 229 -17.48 -10.36 6.27
CA ASN A 229 -16.18 -10.67 6.85
C ASN A 229 -16.08 -10.41 8.36
N MET A 230 -16.79 -9.40 8.87
CA MET A 230 -16.81 -9.12 10.30
C MET A 230 -17.72 -10.09 11.08
N SER A 231 -18.67 -10.75 10.40
CA SER A 231 -19.58 -11.72 11.02
C SER A 231 -19.11 -13.16 10.85
N ALA A 232 -18.22 -13.47 9.92
CA ALA A 232 -17.62 -14.79 9.72
C ALA A 232 -16.37 -15.02 10.59
N CYS A 233 -15.87 -13.99 11.26
CA CYS A 233 -14.83 -14.01 12.29
C CYS A 233 -15.43 -13.91 13.68
#